data_446f75c47f6a52c41b23dab621c57806
#
_entry.id   446f75c47f6a52c41b23dab621c57806
#
_cell.length_a   1.000
_cell.length_b   1.000
_cell.length_c   1.000
_cell.angle_alpha   90.00
_cell.angle_beta   90.00
_cell.angle_gamma   90.00
#
_symmetry.space_group_name_H-M   'P 1'
#
loop_
_entity.id
_entity.type
_entity.pdbx_description
1 polymer ?
#
loop_
_entity_poly.entity_id
_entity_poly.type
_entity_poly.pdbx_seq_one_letter_code
_entity_poly.pdbx_strand_id
1 'polypeptide(L)'
;MKKILLIAIISCFINATHSQNKKKKDQNAIKSMCGCFEVTFNFAETFKYSESSDYKPSKLKISKGLEWAQLVTDDKNKISIQHLLVVGKPSNQFIVKHWRQDWIYENRDFYMYNGDNLWEYENKTPNSVKKQWTQKVFQVDDSPRYEGSGSWVHVDGKSYWENKTDAPLPRREYTKRNDYNI
;
A
#
# COMPACT_ATOMS: atom_id res chain seq x y z
N MET A 1 45.78 -7.24 -18.20
CA MET A 1 44.80 -6.13 -18.14
C MET A 1 43.52 -6.38 -18.96
N LYS A 2 43.56 -6.80 -20.23
CA LYS A 2 42.37 -7.06 -21.08
C LYS A 2 41.40 -8.12 -20.51
N LYS A 3 41.91 -9.19 -19.86
CA LYS A 3 41.06 -10.25 -19.27
C LYS A 3 40.30 -9.78 -18.00
N ILE A 4 40.90 -8.89 -17.20
CA ILE A 4 40.25 -8.32 -16.00
C ILE A 4 39.11 -7.38 -16.42
N LEU A 5 39.30 -6.59 -17.46
CA LEU A 5 38.27 -5.70 -18.00
C LEU A 5 37.05 -6.48 -18.53
N LEU A 6 37.29 -7.62 -19.21
CA LEU A 6 36.22 -8.47 -19.73
C LEU A 6 35.37 -9.08 -18.60
N ILE A 7 35.99 -9.54 -17.52
CA ILE A 7 35.30 -10.10 -16.34
C ILE A 7 34.44 -9.03 -15.66
N ALA A 8 34.96 -7.79 -15.52
CA ALA A 8 34.20 -6.69 -14.94
C ALA A 8 32.96 -6.32 -15.79
N ILE A 9 33.07 -6.32 -17.11
CA ILE A 9 31.97 -6.04 -18.02
C ILE A 9 30.89 -7.15 -17.90
N ILE A 10 31.26 -8.42 -17.90
CA ILE A 10 30.33 -9.55 -17.76
C ILE A 10 29.61 -9.49 -16.42
N SER A 11 30.31 -9.18 -15.33
CA SER A 11 29.70 -9.03 -13.99
C SER A 11 28.64 -7.90 -13.94
N CYS A 12 28.87 -6.77 -14.64
CA CYS A 12 27.91 -5.70 -14.75
C CYS A 12 26.63 -6.12 -15.49
N PHE A 13 26.74 -6.89 -16.56
CA PHE A 13 25.57 -7.37 -17.32
C PHE A 13 24.72 -8.36 -16.52
N ILE A 14 25.32 -9.28 -15.78
CA ILE A 14 24.59 -10.24 -14.95
C ILE A 14 23.77 -9.52 -13.86
N ASN A 15 24.34 -8.52 -13.20
CA ASN A 15 23.63 -7.76 -12.17
C ASN A 15 22.46 -6.92 -12.76
N ALA A 16 22.61 -6.38 -13.97
CA ALA A 16 21.57 -5.61 -14.62
C ALA A 16 20.37 -6.50 -15.02
N THR A 17 20.62 -7.68 -15.58
CA THR A 17 19.55 -8.62 -15.95
C THR A 17 18.80 -9.16 -14.73
N HIS A 18 19.50 -9.44 -13.65
CA HIS A 18 18.88 -9.92 -12.41
C HIS A 18 17.97 -8.85 -11.78
N SER A 19 18.40 -7.59 -11.79
CA SER A 19 17.61 -6.45 -11.29
C SER A 19 16.36 -6.19 -12.13
N GLN A 20 16.46 -6.28 -13.46
CA GLN A 20 15.31 -6.12 -14.35
C GLN A 20 14.30 -7.25 -14.18
N ASN A 21 14.76 -8.49 -13.97
CA ASN A 21 13.89 -9.62 -13.71
C ASN A 21 13.13 -9.46 -12.38
N LYS A 22 13.81 -9.00 -11.32
CA LYS A 22 13.16 -8.73 -10.03
C LYS A 22 12.08 -7.67 -10.16
N LYS A 23 12.38 -6.52 -10.77
CA LYS A 23 11.40 -5.44 -10.97
C LYS A 23 10.15 -5.92 -11.73
N LYS A 24 10.34 -6.79 -12.76
CA LYS A 24 9.23 -7.38 -13.50
C LYS A 24 8.38 -8.31 -12.64
N LYS A 25 9.00 -9.11 -11.76
CA LYS A 25 8.27 -9.92 -10.78
C LYS A 25 7.49 -9.06 -9.81
N ASP A 26 8.07 -7.98 -9.30
CA ASP A 26 7.39 -7.02 -8.42
C ASP A 26 6.15 -6.43 -9.11
N GLN A 27 6.30 -5.94 -10.35
CA GLN A 27 5.17 -5.42 -11.15
C GLN A 27 4.06 -6.45 -11.35
N ASN A 28 4.42 -7.70 -11.63
CA ASN A 28 3.44 -8.78 -11.79
C ASN A 28 2.72 -9.06 -10.46
N ALA A 29 3.43 -9.06 -9.33
CA ALA A 29 2.84 -9.23 -8.01
C ALA A 29 1.86 -8.09 -7.67
N ILE A 30 2.23 -6.83 -7.95
CA ILE A 30 1.34 -5.68 -7.79
C ILE A 30 0.08 -5.84 -8.65
N LYS A 31 0.24 -6.17 -9.93
CA LYS A 31 -0.89 -6.35 -10.87
C LYS A 31 -1.77 -7.55 -10.54
N SER A 32 -1.24 -8.56 -9.88
CA SER A 32 -2.04 -9.71 -9.44
C SER A 32 -3.03 -9.38 -8.32
N MET A 33 -2.94 -8.18 -7.72
CA MET A 33 -3.93 -7.65 -6.78
C MET A 33 -5.16 -7.06 -7.47
N CYS A 34 -5.20 -7.03 -8.82
CA CYS A 34 -6.38 -6.60 -9.57
C CYS A 34 -7.38 -7.76 -9.69
N GLY A 35 -8.68 -7.42 -9.70
CA GLY A 35 -9.75 -8.39 -9.85
C GLY A 35 -10.92 -8.14 -8.92
N CYS A 36 -11.81 -9.13 -8.82
CA CYS A 36 -12.99 -9.07 -7.97
C CYS A 36 -12.75 -9.88 -6.68
N PHE A 37 -13.00 -9.26 -5.53
CA PHE A 37 -12.73 -9.84 -4.22
C PHE A 37 -13.92 -9.70 -3.28
N GLU A 38 -14.27 -10.77 -2.57
CA GLU A 38 -15.05 -10.67 -1.35
C GLU A 38 -14.09 -10.31 -0.21
N VAL A 39 -14.27 -9.12 0.37
CA VAL A 39 -13.42 -8.60 1.44
C VAL A 39 -14.16 -8.69 2.77
N THR A 40 -13.51 -9.24 3.78
CA THR A 40 -14.02 -9.27 5.15
C THR A 40 -13.23 -8.28 6.01
N PHE A 41 -13.91 -7.27 6.52
CA PHE A 41 -13.34 -6.28 7.44
C PHE A 41 -13.65 -6.70 8.87
N ASN A 42 -12.60 -6.92 9.66
CA ASN A 42 -12.71 -7.25 11.08
C ASN A 42 -12.23 -6.05 11.89
N PHE A 43 -13.11 -5.50 12.71
CA PHE A 43 -12.81 -4.37 13.59
C PHE A 43 -12.83 -4.85 15.04
N ALA A 44 -11.69 -4.76 15.71
CA ALA A 44 -11.52 -5.12 17.11
C ALA A 44 -10.55 -4.14 17.77
N GLU A 45 -10.78 -3.85 19.03
CA GLU A 45 -9.78 -3.17 19.85
C GLU A 45 -8.72 -4.18 20.26
N THR A 46 -7.46 -3.90 19.96
CA THR A 46 -6.34 -4.80 20.24
C THR A 46 -5.57 -4.39 21.49
N PHE A 47 -5.65 -3.12 21.87
CA PHE A 47 -4.98 -2.57 23.05
C PHE A 47 -5.92 -1.71 23.87
N LYS A 48 -5.74 -1.77 25.19
CA LYS A 48 -6.41 -0.89 26.13
C LYS A 48 -5.37 0.09 26.70
N TYR A 49 -5.52 1.36 26.37
CA TYR A 49 -4.69 2.43 26.94
C TYR A 49 -5.30 3.09 28.18
N SER A 50 -6.61 2.89 28.40
CA SER A 50 -7.28 3.43 29.58
C SER A 50 -6.93 2.60 30.83
N GLU A 51 -6.55 3.28 31.91
CA GLU A 51 -6.37 2.67 33.24
C GLU A 51 -7.70 2.53 34.00
N SER A 52 -8.78 3.11 33.49
CA SER A 52 -10.09 3.05 34.13
C SER A 52 -10.63 1.61 34.19
N SER A 53 -11.13 1.22 35.40
CA SER A 53 -11.83 -0.05 35.59
C SER A 53 -13.17 -0.12 34.85
N ASP A 54 -13.76 1.04 34.53
CA ASP A 54 -15.09 1.16 33.92
C ASP A 54 -15.02 1.14 32.38
N TYR A 55 -13.83 1.07 31.82
CA TYR A 55 -13.66 0.98 30.38
C TYR A 55 -14.29 -0.32 29.84
N LYS A 56 -15.21 -0.14 28.90
CA LYS A 56 -15.85 -1.24 28.17
C LYS A 56 -15.37 -1.22 26.71
N PRO A 57 -14.69 -2.28 26.23
CA PRO A 57 -14.26 -2.34 24.85
C PRO A 57 -15.46 -2.35 23.88
N SER A 58 -15.24 -1.82 22.70
CA SER A 58 -16.22 -1.89 21.61
C SER A 58 -16.46 -3.34 21.21
N LYS A 59 -17.69 -3.65 20.81
CA LYS A 59 -18.03 -4.98 20.31
C LYS A 59 -17.27 -5.27 19.00
N LEU A 60 -16.80 -6.50 18.86
CA LEU A 60 -16.27 -6.99 17.59
C LEU A 60 -17.26 -6.71 16.46
N LYS A 61 -16.80 -6.05 15.42
CA LYS A 61 -17.60 -5.78 14.22
C LYS A 61 -16.97 -6.46 13.02
N ILE A 62 -17.76 -7.23 12.31
CA ILE A 62 -17.38 -7.86 11.04
C ILE A 62 -18.27 -7.29 9.95
N SER A 63 -17.65 -6.80 8.88
CA SER A 63 -18.36 -6.31 7.69
C SER A 63 -17.80 -7.00 6.46
N LYS A 64 -18.66 -7.31 5.50
CA LYS A 64 -18.29 -7.87 4.21
C LYS A 64 -18.56 -6.87 3.11
N GLY A 65 -17.73 -6.88 2.07
CA GLY A 65 -17.90 -6.08 0.88
C GLY A 65 -17.41 -6.81 -0.35
N LEU A 66 -18.03 -6.54 -1.48
CA LEU A 66 -17.56 -6.97 -2.79
C LEU A 66 -16.77 -5.81 -3.40
N GLU A 67 -15.47 -6.01 -3.65
CA GLU A 67 -14.59 -5.01 -4.24
C GLU A 67 -14.11 -5.44 -5.63
N TRP A 68 -14.07 -4.47 -6.53
CA TRP A 68 -13.38 -4.58 -7.80
C TRP A 68 -12.11 -3.71 -7.75
N ALA A 69 -10.94 -4.33 -7.90
CA ALA A 69 -9.65 -3.67 -7.98
C ALA A 69 -9.27 -3.46 -9.45
N GLN A 70 -9.38 -2.24 -9.94
CA GLN A 70 -9.16 -1.87 -11.34
C GLN A 70 -7.75 -1.32 -11.55
N LEU A 71 -6.99 -1.93 -12.46
CA LEU A 71 -5.73 -1.35 -12.94
C LEU A 71 -6.03 -0.08 -13.75
N VAL A 72 -5.52 1.07 -13.31
CA VAL A 72 -5.76 2.37 -13.97
C VAL A 72 -4.49 2.99 -14.54
N THR A 73 -3.31 2.60 -14.03
CA THR A 73 -2.00 2.99 -14.58
C THR A 73 -1.08 1.77 -14.60
N ASP A 74 -0.38 1.53 -15.70
CA ASP A 74 0.63 0.46 -15.85
C ASP A 74 1.88 1.02 -16.55
N ASP A 75 2.63 1.86 -15.86
CA ASP A 75 3.87 2.44 -16.36
C ASP A 75 5.09 1.69 -15.82
N LYS A 76 6.25 1.92 -16.44
CA LYS A 76 7.52 1.30 -16.05
C LYS A 76 7.87 1.49 -14.56
N ASN A 77 7.51 2.64 -13.98
CA ASN A 77 7.86 3.04 -12.63
C ASN A 77 6.64 3.36 -11.76
N LYS A 78 5.43 3.30 -12.32
CA LYS A 78 4.20 3.60 -11.59
C LYS A 78 3.09 2.62 -11.99
N ILE A 79 2.43 2.05 -11.00
CA ILE A 79 1.23 1.23 -11.16
C ILE A 79 0.18 1.77 -10.21
N SER A 80 -1.01 2.07 -10.72
CA SER A 80 -2.12 2.56 -9.88
C SER A 80 -3.29 1.60 -9.98
N ILE A 81 -3.88 1.27 -8.83
CA ILE A 81 -5.04 0.39 -8.70
C ILE A 81 -6.13 1.16 -7.96
N GLN A 82 -7.26 1.37 -8.63
CA GLN A 82 -8.46 1.96 -8.04
C GLN A 82 -9.38 0.85 -7.53
N HIS A 83 -9.72 0.91 -6.26
CA HIS A 83 -10.71 0.02 -5.66
C HIS A 83 -12.11 0.63 -5.78
N LEU A 84 -13.05 -0.18 -6.21
CA LEU A 84 -14.46 0.15 -6.36
C LEU A 84 -15.26 -0.82 -5.48
N LEU A 85 -16.20 -0.28 -4.72
CA LEU A 85 -17.04 -1.08 -3.82
C LEU A 85 -18.42 -1.25 -4.44
N VAL A 86 -18.90 -2.48 -4.50
CA VAL A 86 -20.29 -2.80 -4.87
C VAL A 86 -21.13 -2.73 -3.62
N VAL A 87 -22.12 -1.85 -3.61
CA VAL A 87 -23.00 -1.60 -2.47
C VAL A 87 -24.47 -1.80 -2.87
N GLY A 88 -25.32 -2.04 -1.87
CA GLY A 88 -26.75 -2.25 -2.08
C GLY A 88 -27.17 -3.72 -2.00
N LYS A 89 -28.48 -3.95 -2.16
CA LYS A 89 -29.06 -5.30 -2.22
C LYS A 89 -28.91 -5.88 -3.63
N PRO A 90 -28.91 -7.20 -3.83
CA PRO A 90 -28.77 -7.81 -5.14
C PRO A 90 -29.73 -7.26 -6.21
N SER A 91 -30.92 -6.82 -5.81
CA SER A 91 -31.93 -6.24 -6.70
C SER A 91 -31.68 -4.75 -7.04
N ASN A 92 -30.77 -4.08 -6.34
CA ASN A 92 -30.47 -2.67 -6.53
C ASN A 92 -29.04 -2.37 -6.07
N GLN A 93 -28.07 -2.84 -6.86
CA GLN A 93 -26.65 -2.62 -6.61
C GLN A 93 -26.16 -1.40 -7.39
N PHE A 94 -25.22 -0.70 -6.80
CA PHE A 94 -24.49 0.39 -7.45
C PHE A 94 -23.01 0.34 -7.04
N ILE A 95 -22.17 0.95 -7.86
CA ILE A 95 -20.72 0.98 -7.66
C ILE A 95 -20.32 2.35 -7.14
N VAL A 96 -19.52 2.35 -6.07
CA VAL A 96 -18.94 3.58 -5.52
C VAL A 96 -17.42 3.51 -5.57
N LYS A 97 -16.78 4.66 -5.81
CA LYS A 97 -15.35 4.80 -5.62
C LYS A 97 -15.02 4.48 -4.17
N HIS A 98 -13.98 3.69 -3.94
CA HIS A 98 -13.53 3.38 -2.60
C HIS A 98 -12.16 4.01 -2.37
N TRP A 99 -11.10 3.27 -2.28
CA TRP A 99 -9.74 3.77 -2.06
C TRP A 99 -8.86 3.50 -3.29
N ARG A 100 -7.71 4.17 -3.36
CA ARG A 100 -6.72 3.95 -4.42
C ARG A 100 -5.36 3.68 -3.82
N GLN A 101 -4.59 2.82 -4.48
CA GLN A 101 -3.18 2.61 -4.20
C GLN A 101 -2.34 2.92 -5.43
N ASP A 102 -1.33 3.76 -5.23
CA ASP A 102 -0.31 4.04 -6.22
C ASP A 102 1.00 3.39 -5.78
N TRP A 103 1.57 2.57 -6.65
CA TRP A 103 2.86 1.93 -6.46
C TRP A 103 3.90 2.63 -7.29
N ILE A 104 4.95 3.17 -6.65
CA ILE A 104 6.00 3.97 -7.32
C ILE A 104 7.36 3.35 -7.03
N TYR A 105 8.09 3.03 -8.10
CA TYR A 105 9.42 2.42 -7.99
C TYR A 105 10.48 3.47 -7.63
N GLU A 106 11.27 3.20 -6.60
CA GLU A 106 12.33 4.07 -6.09
C GLU A 106 11.85 5.51 -5.82
N ASN A 107 10.63 5.62 -5.27
CA ASN A 107 10.06 6.90 -4.85
C ASN A 107 10.91 7.55 -3.76
N ARG A 108 11.14 8.85 -3.85
CA ARG A 108 11.91 9.61 -2.87
C ARG A 108 11.06 10.58 -2.06
N ASP A 109 9.89 10.91 -2.56
CA ASP A 109 9.04 11.96 -2.01
C ASP A 109 7.93 11.33 -1.17
N PHE A 110 7.93 11.61 0.14
CA PHE A 110 7.00 11.07 1.10
C PHE A 110 6.26 12.18 1.83
N TYR A 111 4.99 11.94 2.13
CA TYR A 111 4.21 12.68 3.09
C TYR A 111 3.85 11.74 4.24
N MET A 112 4.62 11.84 5.32
CA MET A 112 4.48 10.98 6.49
C MET A 112 3.49 11.60 7.48
N TYR A 113 2.55 10.79 7.96
CA TYR A 113 1.62 11.21 9.00
C TYR A 113 2.33 11.28 10.35
N ASN A 114 2.23 12.44 11.02
CA ASN A 114 2.91 12.71 12.30
C ASN A 114 1.91 12.98 13.45
N GLY A 115 0.73 12.36 13.41
CA GLY A 115 -0.33 12.61 14.41
C GLY A 115 -1.06 13.93 14.19
N ASP A 116 -2.13 14.17 14.95
CA ASP A 116 -2.89 15.43 15.04
C ASP A 116 -3.20 16.13 13.69
N ASN A 117 -3.48 15.34 12.65
CA ASN A 117 -3.67 15.81 11.28
C ASN A 117 -2.45 16.53 10.66
N LEU A 118 -1.27 16.34 11.21
CA LEU A 118 -0.03 16.87 10.67
C LEU A 118 0.60 15.87 9.69
N TRP A 119 1.12 16.41 8.60
CA TRP A 119 1.84 15.68 7.58
C TRP A 119 3.20 16.32 7.38
N GLU A 120 4.25 15.51 7.41
CA GLU A 120 5.62 15.94 7.21
C GLU A 120 6.14 15.47 5.86
N TYR A 121 6.72 16.40 5.10
CA TYR A 121 7.37 16.04 3.85
C TYR A 121 8.78 15.53 4.13
N GLU A 122 9.08 14.35 3.61
CA GLU A 122 10.41 13.72 3.69
C GLU A 122 10.91 13.41 2.28
N ASN A 123 12.11 13.89 1.92
CA ASN A 123 12.80 13.49 0.70
C ASN A 123 13.94 12.51 1.02
N LYS A 124 13.75 11.26 0.64
CA LYS A 124 14.72 10.17 0.91
C LYS A 124 15.88 10.18 -0.07
N THR A 125 17.04 9.70 0.39
CA THR A 125 18.19 9.54 -0.50
C THR A 125 17.95 8.43 -1.54
N PRO A 126 18.57 8.50 -2.74
CA PRO A 126 18.41 7.46 -3.75
C PRO A 126 18.80 6.05 -3.24
N ASN A 127 19.78 5.95 -2.37
CA ASN A 127 20.26 4.67 -1.84
C ASN A 127 19.27 4.04 -0.87
N SER A 128 18.54 4.84 -0.09
CA SER A 128 17.58 4.33 0.91
C SER A 128 16.33 3.72 0.30
N VAL A 129 15.99 4.08 -0.94
CA VAL A 129 14.81 3.59 -1.66
C VAL A 129 15.15 2.67 -2.84
N LYS A 130 16.42 2.38 -3.02
CA LYS A 130 16.92 1.58 -4.14
C LYS A 130 16.29 0.20 -4.20
N LYS A 131 15.73 -0.17 -5.36
CA LYS A 131 15.03 -1.44 -5.63
C LYS A 131 13.80 -1.66 -4.77
N GLN A 132 13.21 -0.59 -4.23
CA GLN A 132 11.98 -0.63 -3.44
C GLN A 132 10.80 -0.09 -4.25
N TRP A 133 9.61 -0.54 -3.86
CA TRP A 133 8.34 0.02 -4.28
C TRP A 133 7.70 0.74 -3.09
N THR A 134 7.26 1.97 -3.32
CA THR A 134 6.46 2.72 -2.37
C THR A 134 4.99 2.51 -2.69
N GLN A 135 4.21 2.10 -1.71
CA GLN A 135 2.77 2.15 -1.77
C GLN A 135 2.30 3.49 -1.19
N LYS A 136 1.52 4.25 -1.96
CA LYS A 136 0.78 5.42 -1.49
C LYS A 136 -0.71 5.11 -1.52
N VAL A 137 -1.37 5.22 -0.38
CA VAL A 137 -2.80 4.93 -0.24
C VAL A 137 -3.57 6.23 -0.10
N PHE A 138 -4.65 6.33 -0.86
CA PHE A 138 -5.53 7.49 -0.93
C PHE A 138 -6.95 7.11 -0.53
N GLN A 139 -7.62 8.03 0.15
CA GLN A 139 -9.02 7.89 0.53
C GLN A 139 -9.96 8.08 -0.68
N VAL A 140 -11.27 7.96 -0.45
CA VAL A 140 -12.30 8.11 -1.49
C VAL A 140 -12.30 9.51 -2.14
N ASP A 141 -11.88 10.52 -1.41
CA ASP A 141 -11.75 11.92 -1.85
C ASP A 141 -10.37 12.25 -2.43
N ASP A 142 -9.53 11.23 -2.67
CA ASP A 142 -8.13 11.34 -3.11
C ASP A 142 -7.19 12.04 -2.12
N SER A 143 -7.62 12.28 -0.88
CA SER A 143 -6.69 12.72 0.16
C SER A 143 -5.72 11.61 0.54
N PRO A 144 -4.45 11.93 0.88
CA PRO A 144 -3.49 10.94 1.33
C PRO A 144 -3.94 10.31 2.65
N ARG A 145 -3.66 9.01 2.80
CA ARG A 145 -3.96 8.28 4.03
C ARG A 145 -2.71 7.76 4.70
N TYR A 146 -1.87 7.06 3.98
CA TYR A 146 -0.57 6.61 4.43
C TYR A 146 0.29 6.21 3.24
N GLU A 147 1.58 6.17 3.46
CA GLU A 147 2.53 5.70 2.48
C GLU A 147 3.76 5.06 3.14
N GLY A 148 4.38 4.15 2.42
CA GLY A 148 5.59 3.50 2.90
C GLY A 148 6.30 2.76 1.79
N SER A 149 7.58 2.48 1.99
CA SER A 149 8.46 1.85 1.01
C SER A 149 9.02 0.54 1.53
N GLY A 150 9.13 -0.42 0.64
CA GLY A 150 9.69 -1.73 0.96
C GLY A 150 10.07 -2.52 -0.30
N SER A 151 10.78 -3.60 -0.08
CA SER A 151 11.17 -4.52 -1.15
C SER A 151 10.20 -5.69 -1.22
N TRP A 152 9.72 -5.99 -2.42
CA TRP A 152 9.02 -7.25 -2.66
C TRP A 152 9.96 -8.45 -2.44
N VAL A 153 9.43 -9.49 -1.84
CA VAL A 153 10.12 -10.77 -1.65
C VAL A 153 9.36 -11.85 -2.43
N HIS A 154 10.09 -12.67 -3.17
CA HIS A 154 9.57 -13.75 -3.98
C HIS A 154 10.25 -15.05 -3.58
N VAL A 155 9.50 -15.93 -2.92
CA VAL A 155 10.00 -17.23 -2.42
C VAL A 155 8.92 -18.29 -2.57
N ASP A 156 9.28 -19.47 -3.00
CA ASP A 156 8.41 -20.64 -3.13
C ASP A 156 7.10 -20.36 -3.88
N GLY A 157 7.21 -19.60 -5.00
CA GLY A 157 6.05 -19.23 -5.84
C GLY A 157 5.12 -18.19 -5.23
N LYS A 158 5.44 -17.67 -4.05
CA LYS A 158 4.69 -16.61 -3.37
C LYS A 158 5.42 -15.28 -3.46
N SER A 159 4.64 -14.21 -3.37
CA SER A 159 5.15 -12.83 -3.35
C SER A 159 4.52 -12.10 -2.18
N TYR A 160 5.33 -11.39 -1.40
CA TYR A 160 4.84 -10.54 -0.34
C TYR A 160 5.62 -9.23 -0.25
N TRP A 161 4.97 -8.22 0.26
CA TRP A 161 5.52 -6.91 0.55
C TRP A 161 4.93 -6.44 1.87
N GLU A 162 5.76 -5.86 2.70
CA GLU A 162 5.34 -5.31 3.98
C GLU A 162 5.98 -3.96 4.24
N ASN A 163 5.28 -3.13 5.00
CA ASN A 163 5.76 -1.87 5.53
C ASN A 163 5.03 -1.55 6.83
N LYS A 164 5.66 -0.76 7.68
CA LYS A 164 5.07 -0.22 8.89
C LYS A 164 5.10 1.30 8.80
N THR A 165 3.95 1.93 8.97
CA THR A 165 3.80 3.39 8.91
C THR A 165 2.62 3.82 9.78
N ASP A 166 2.69 5.02 10.32
CA ASP A 166 1.56 5.63 11.02
C ASP A 166 0.54 6.17 10.01
N ALA A 167 -0.72 6.15 10.39
CA ALA A 167 -1.81 6.57 9.53
C ALA A 167 -2.98 7.14 10.33
N PRO A 168 -3.68 8.15 9.81
CA PRO A 168 -4.95 8.57 10.39
C PRO A 168 -6.01 7.48 10.18
N LEU A 169 -6.98 7.40 11.09
CA LEU A 169 -8.18 6.59 10.86
C LEU A 169 -8.93 7.09 9.61
N PRO A 170 -9.58 6.19 8.86
CA PRO A 170 -10.42 6.60 7.74
C PRO A 170 -11.48 7.59 8.20
N ARG A 171 -11.54 8.75 7.53
CA ARG A 171 -12.59 9.73 7.78
C ARG A 171 -13.94 9.17 7.36
N ARG A 172 -14.93 9.35 8.24
CA ARG A 172 -16.34 9.12 7.93
C ARG A 172 -17.09 10.40 8.26
N GLU A 173 -17.96 10.87 7.38
CA GLU A 173 -18.70 12.13 7.52
C GLU A 173 -19.45 12.26 8.86
N TYR A 174 -19.90 11.14 9.41
CA TYR A 174 -20.66 11.09 10.65
C TYR A 174 -19.82 10.81 11.91
N THR A 175 -18.50 10.66 11.78
CA THR A 175 -17.63 10.49 12.97
C THR A 175 -17.09 11.84 13.40
N LYS A 176 -17.40 12.21 14.64
CA LYS A 176 -16.88 13.43 15.30
C LYS A 176 -15.41 13.30 15.74
N ARG A 177 -14.77 12.19 15.44
CA ARG A 177 -13.41 11.89 15.87
C ARG A 177 -12.46 12.07 14.71
N ASN A 178 -11.58 13.05 14.80
CA ASN A 178 -10.60 13.39 13.76
C ASN A 178 -9.18 12.92 14.10
N ASP A 179 -8.96 12.29 15.24
CA ASP A 179 -7.66 12.24 15.91
C ASP A 179 -7.31 10.82 16.37
N TYR A 180 -7.40 9.85 15.51
CA TYR A 180 -6.94 8.51 15.84
C TYR A 180 -5.71 8.15 14.99
N ASN A 181 -4.64 7.81 15.68
CA ASN A 181 -3.54 7.06 15.11
C ASN A 181 -3.91 5.57 15.10
N ILE A 182 -3.58 4.90 14.02
CA ILE A 182 -3.71 3.44 13.87
C ILE A 182 -2.36 2.81 14.17
#